data_ba38913b7bd34a3af35bab418cd75ae8
#
_entry.id   ba38913b7bd34a3af35bab418cd75ae8
#
_cell.length_a   1.000
_cell.length_b   1.000
_cell.length_c   1.000
_cell.angle_alpha   90.00
_cell.angle_beta   90.00
_cell.angle_gamma   90.00
#
_symmetry.space_group_name_H-M   'P 1'
#
loop_
_entity.id
_entity.type
_entity.pdbx_description
1 polymer ?
#
loop_
_entity_poly.entity_id
_entity_poly.type
_entity_poly.pdbx_seq_one_letter_code
_entity_poly.pdbx_strand_id
1 'polypeptide(L)'
;RRVPSISWAFGLFKKGDNPHDLFRIGPLVGIVCFGSPPSPSLCEGVCGVKHKENVTELNRLVLRDNLKNEASFLVSRAFKLLPKPKIVVSYADTAQDHTGVIYQALNFIYTGLSDKRTEWAIRGSNLHNKTVALQSTLEERKADLEKYKVVNRSQKHRYIYFLGNKREKKELKQALRYQIKDSYPKESIDIQSPITT
;
A
#
# COMPACT_ATOMS: atom_id res chain seq x y z
N ARG A 1 7.22 -9.42 -12.67
CA ARG A 1 6.79 -9.07 -11.29
C ARG A 1 5.37 -9.56 -11.10
N ARG A 2 5.08 -10.30 -10.02
CA ARG A 2 3.74 -10.84 -9.77
C ARG A 2 2.73 -9.69 -9.62
N VAL A 3 1.62 -9.78 -10.35
CA VAL A 3 0.50 -8.84 -10.22
C VAL A 3 -0.18 -9.09 -8.88
N PRO A 4 -0.41 -8.07 -8.04
CA PRO A 4 -1.17 -8.24 -6.81
C PRO A 4 -2.60 -8.70 -7.13
N SER A 5 -3.26 -9.36 -6.18
CA SER A 5 -4.70 -9.65 -6.28
C SER A 5 -5.46 -8.33 -6.47
N ILE A 6 -6.32 -8.26 -7.46
CA ILE A 6 -7.16 -7.09 -7.75
C ILE A 6 -8.61 -7.55 -7.62
N SER A 7 -9.34 -6.95 -6.67
CA SER A 7 -10.77 -7.15 -6.50
C SER A 7 -11.58 -5.99 -7.10
N TRP A 8 -11.02 -4.78 -7.01
CA TRP A 8 -11.60 -3.57 -7.57
C TRP A 8 -10.52 -2.70 -8.19
N ALA A 9 -10.83 -2.13 -9.36
CA ALA A 9 -9.98 -1.16 -10.05
C ALA A 9 -10.84 0.02 -10.50
N PHE A 10 -10.34 1.24 -10.29
CA PHE A 10 -11.04 2.47 -10.69
C PHE A 10 -10.09 3.33 -11.51
N GLY A 11 -10.58 3.80 -12.65
CA GLY A 11 -9.85 4.69 -13.55
C GLY A 11 -10.20 6.14 -13.35
N LEU A 12 -9.22 7.02 -13.50
CA LEU A 12 -9.39 8.45 -13.62
C LEU A 12 -9.21 8.83 -15.10
N PHE A 13 -10.23 9.44 -15.68
CA PHE A 13 -10.21 9.88 -17.07
C PHE A 13 -10.26 11.41 -17.13
N LYS A 14 -9.54 12.00 -18.07
CA LYS A 14 -9.74 13.41 -18.41
C LYS A 14 -11.10 13.57 -19.09
N LYS A 15 -11.63 14.77 -19.07
CA LYS A 15 -12.81 15.10 -19.88
C LYS A 15 -12.42 15.04 -21.35
N GLY A 16 -13.23 14.38 -22.17
CA GLY A 16 -13.02 14.33 -23.61
C GLY A 16 -13.41 15.65 -24.28
N ASP A 17 -12.72 15.99 -25.33
CA ASP A 17 -12.91 17.25 -26.08
C ASP A 17 -13.96 17.11 -27.19
N ASN A 18 -14.37 15.87 -27.55
CA ASN A 18 -15.37 15.62 -28.57
C ASN A 18 -16.78 16.02 -28.06
N PRO A 19 -17.41 17.08 -28.60
CA PRO A 19 -18.74 17.52 -28.18
C PRO A 19 -19.86 16.53 -28.53
N HIS A 20 -19.62 15.64 -29.49
CA HIS A 20 -20.57 14.61 -29.94
C HIS A 20 -20.48 13.30 -29.14
N ASP A 21 -19.46 13.14 -28.28
CA ASP A 21 -19.35 12.02 -27.37
C ASP A 21 -20.26 12.25 -26.16
N LEU A 22 -21.32 11.45 -26.05
CA LEU A 22 -22.30 11.54 -24.97
C LEU A 22 -21.65 11.47 -23.57
N PHE A 23 -20.62 10.67 -23.42
CA PHE A 23 -19.92 10.47 -22.15
C PHE A 23 -18.72 11.41 -21.95
N ARG A 24 -18.25 12.05 -23.01
CA ARG A 24 -17.07 12.93 -23.00
C ARG A 24 -15.88 12.33 -22.22
N ILE A 25 -15.64 11.02 -22.47
CA ILE A 25 -14.55 10.31 -21.82
C ILE A 25 -13.27 10.53 -22.61
N GLY A 26 -12.32 11.24 -22.02
CA GLY A 26 -10.98 11.42 -22.55
C GLY A 26 -10.02 10.30 -22.13
N PRO A 27 -8.72 10.52 -22.29
CA PRO A 27 -7.72 9.51 -21.98
C PRO A 27 -7.67 9.15 -20.49
N LEU A 28 -7.35 7.87 -20.21
CA LEU A 28 -7.08 7.38 -18.88
C LEU A 28 -5.79 8.02 -18.34
N VAL A 29 -5.85 8.66 -17.18
CA VAL A 29 -4.73 9.37 -16.56
C VAL A 29 -4.36 8.84 -15.17
N GLY A 30 -5.16 7.97 -14.59
CA GLY A 30 -4.85 7.38 -13.31
C GLY A 30 -5.61 6.08 -13.06
N ILE A 31 -5.03 5.20 -12.25
CA ILE A 31 -5.64 3.96 -11.80
C ILE A 31 -5.37 3.78 -10.31
N VAL A 32 -6.40 3.37 -9.57
CA VAL A 32 -6.27 2.84 -8.21
C VAL A 32 -6.85 1.45 -8.15
N CYS A 33 -6.11 0.51 -7.50
CA CYS A 33 -6.52 -0.87 -7.34
C CYS A 33 -6.58 -1.26 -5.87
N PHE A 34 -7.60 -2.03 -5.54
CA PHE A 34 -7.80 -2.65 -4.25
C PHE A 34 -7.90 -4.15 -4.41
N GLY A 35 -7.37 -4.89 -3.45
CA GLY A 35 -7.39 -6.34 -3.51
C GLY A 35 -7.16 -7.00 -2.16
N SER A 36 -7.14 -8.32 -2.16
CA SER A 36 -6.88 -9.07 -0.94
C SER A 36 -5.44 -8.84 -0.46
N PRO A 37 -5.24 -8.58 0.84
CA PRO A 37 -3.91 -8.53 1.43
C PRO A 37 -3.12 -9.83 1.17
N PRO A 38 -1.77 -9.77 1.22
CA PRO A 38 -0.91 -10.90 0.86
C PRO A 38 -0.96 -12.08 1.84
N SER A 39 -1.50 -11.91 3.03
CA SER A 39 -1.62 -13.00 4.02
C SER A 39 -2.91 -12.92 4.83
N PRO A 40 -3.52 -14.08 5.15
CA PRO A 40 -4.67 -14.17 6.05
C PRO A 40 -4.39 -13.60 7.44
N SER A 41 -3.18 -13.82 7.97
CA SER A 41 -2.75 -13.29 9.27
C SER A 41 -2.76 -11.76 9.33
N LEU A 42 -2.51 -11.07 8.21
CA LEU A 42 -2.67 -9.62 8.15
C LEU A 42 -4.15 -9.22 8.30
N CYS A 43 -5.05 -9.93 7.60
CA CYS A 43 -6.48 -9.65 7.68
C CYS A 43 -7.01 -9.79 9.12
N GLU A 44 -6.58 -10.84 9.82
CA GLU A 44 -6.95 -11.08 11.21
C GLU A 44 -6.24 -10.14 12.19
N GLY A 45 -5.02 -9.75 11.86
CA GLY A 45 -4.17 -8.89 12.70
C GLY A 45 -4.67 -7.46 12.81
N VAL A 46 -5.41 -6.94 11.82
CA VAL A 46 -5.84 -5.53 11.80
C VAL A 46 -6.93 -5.27 12.84
N CYS A 47 -8.06 -5.99 12.77
CA CYS A 47 -9.23 -5.79 13.64
C CYS A 47 -9.83 -7.10 14.15
N GLY A 48 -9.07 -8.19 14.17
CA GLY A 48 -9.51 -9.49 14.64
C GLY A 48 -10.27 -10.33 13.60
N VAL A 49 -10.51 -11.60 13.95
CA VAL A 49 -11.14 -12.59 13.08
C VAL A 49 -12.53 -12.15 12.62
N LYS A 50 -13.29 -11.49 13.48
CA LYS A 50 -14.65 -10.99 13.18
C LYS A 50 -14.67 -10.07 11.94
N HIS A 51 -13.62 -9.31 11.72
CA HIS A 51 -13.57 -8.27 10.68
C HIS A 51 -12.62 -8.60 9.51
N LYS A 52 -12.05 -9.82 9.47
CA LYS A 52 -11.04 -10.21 8.48
C LYS A 52 -11.52 -10.08 7.03
N GLU A 53 -12.80 -10.39 6.76
CA GLU A 53 -13.38 -10.30 5.41
C GLU A 53 -13.63 -8.86 4.96
N ASN A 54 -13.58 -7.92 5.89
CA ASN A 54 -13.70 -6.50 5.58
C ASN A 54 -12.37 -5.86 5.19
N VAL A 55 -11.23 -6.58 5.37
CA VAL A 55 -9.91 -6.04 5.10
C VAL A 55 -9.61 -6.10 3.60
N THR A 56 -9.19 -4.99 3.04
CA THR A 56 -8.69 -4.87 1.67
C THR A 56 -7.42 -4.04 1.67
N GLU A 57 -6.54 -4.27 0.71
CA GLU A 57 -5.32 -3.49 0.54
C GLU A 57 -5.46 -2.54 -0.66
N LEU A 58 -5.18 -1.25 -0.46
CA LEU A 58 -4.88 -0.35 -1.56
C LEU A 58 -3.47 -0.70 -2.03
N ASN A 59 -3.38 -1.57 -3.03
CA ASN A 59 -2.13 -2.20 -3.43
C ASN A 59 -1.48 -1.55 -4.66
N ARG A 60 -2.19 -0.65 -5.34
CA ARG A 60 -1.65 0.11 -6.45
C ARG A 60 -2.37 1.44 -6.64
N LEU A 61 -1.58 2.47 -6.84
CA LEU A 61 -2.02 3.79 -7.26
C LEU A 61 -0.98 4.29 -8.28
N VAL A 62 -1.44 4.60 -9.48
CA VAL A 62 -0.60 5.10 -10.58
C VAL A 62 -1.30 6.27 -11.20
N LEU A 63 -0.58 7.35 -11.40
CA LEU A 63 -1.03 8.54 -12.11
C LEU A 63 -0.04 8.83 -13.24
N ARG A 64 -0.55 9.27 -14.39
CA ARG A 64 0.29 9.58 -15.54
C ARG A 64 1.06 10.88 -15.33
N ASP A 65 0.37 11.93 -14.93
CA ASP A 65 0.92 13.29 -14.86
C ASP A 65 1.17 13.73 -13.40
N ASN A 66 0.65 12.98 -12.41
CA ASN A 66 0.75 13.22 -10.97
C ASN A 66 0.47 14.69 -10.57
N LEU A 67 -0.61 15.26 -11.12
CA LEU A 67 -1.00 16.63 -10.84
C LEU A 67 -1.48 16.79 -9.39
N LYS A 68 -1.43 18.01 -8.89
CA LYS A 68 -1.88 18.34 -7.54
C LYS A 68 -3.30 17.82 -7.29
N ASN A 69 -3.50 17.13 -6.18
CA ASN A 69 -4.76 16.53 -5.72
C ASN A 69 -5.34 15.39 -6.59
N GLU A 70 -4.78 15.01 -7.73
CA GLU A 70 -5.30 13.90 -8.55
C GLU A 70 -5.36 12.58 -7.77
N ALA A 71 -4.30 12.24 -7.03
CA ALA A 71 -4.24 11.03 -6.23
C ALA A 71 -5.33 10.98 -5.17
N SER A 72 -5.47 12.05 -4.37
CA SER A 72 -6.48 12.13 -3.32
C SER A 72 -7.90 12.16 -3.88
N PHE A 73 -8.11 12.83 -5.00
CA PHE A 73 -9.38 12.82 -5.72
C PHE A 73 -9.76 11.42 -6.16
N LEU A 74 -8.87 10.71 -6.88
CA LEU A 74 -9.13 9.36 -7.39
C LEU A 74 -9.45 8.39 -6.24
N VAL A 75 -8.62 8.35 -5.19
CA VAL A 75 -8.82 7.45 -4.05
C VAL A 75 -10.11 7.78 -3.29
N SER A 76 -10.41 9.06 -3.05
CA SER A 76 -11.63 9.47 -2.33
C SER A 76 -12.91 9.13 -3.12
N ARG A 77 -12.87 9.20 -4.45
CA ARG A 77 -13.99 8.78 -5.32
C ARG A 77 -14.13 7.26 -5.32
N ALA A 78 -13.04 6.53 -5.44
CA ALA A 78 -13.04 5.07 -5.33
C ALA A 78 -13.63 4.59 -3.99
N PHE A 79 -13.32 5.24 -2.88
CA PHE A 79 -13.90 4.92 -1.56
C PHE A 79 -15.43 5.06 -1.49
N LYS A 80 -16.03 5.94 -2.30
CA LYS A 80 -17.49 6.04 -2.36
C LYS A 80 -18.13 4.85 -3.07
N LEU A 81 -17.39 4.23 -3.99
CA LEU A 81 -17.85 3.12 -4.83
C LEU A 81 -17.56 1.75 -4.22
N LEU A 82 -16.61 1.65 -3.28
CA LEU A 82 -16.32 0.40 -2.59
C LEU A 82 -17.49 -0.05 -1.71
N PRO A 83 -17.74 -1.37 -1.59
CA PRO A 83 -18.71 -1.91 -0.63
C PRO A 83 -18.31 -1.54 0.81
N LYS A 84 -19.30 -1.41 1.68
CA LYS A 84 -19.11 -1.01 3.08
C LYS A 84 -19.78 -2.02 4.01
N PRO A 85 -19.25 -2.27 5.22
CA PRO A 85 -18.02 -1.69 5.75
C PRO A 85 -16.75 -2.27 5.13
N LYS A 86 -15.65 -1.48 5.07
CA LYS A 86 -14.31 -1.94 4.66
C LYS A 86 -13.22 -1.33 5.54
N ILE A 87 -12.15 -2.09 5.71
CA ILE A 87 -10.91 -1.70 6.35
C ILE A 87 -9.86 -1.66 5.25
N VAL A 88 -9.46 -0.46 4.83
CA VAL A 88 -8.43 -0.30 3.80
C VAL A 88 -7.07 -0.20 4.48
N VAL A 89 -6.17 -1.12 4.16
CA VAL A 89 -4.77 -1.08 4.59
C VAL A 89 -3.91 -0.64 3.42
N SER A 90 -2.91 0.18 3.67
CA SER A 90 -1.91 0.55 2.67
C SER A 90 -0.54 0.71 3.29
N TYR A 91 0.49 0.64 2.45
CA TYR A 91 1.89 0.65 2.88
C TYR A 91 2.71 1.62 2.03
N ALA A 92 3.57 2.38 2.72
CA ALA A 92 4.62 3.16 2.08
C ALA A 92 5.99 2.56 2.45
N ASP A 93 6.81 2.24 1.44
CA ASP A 93 8.07 1.51 1.62
C ASP A 93 9.19 2.46 1.98
N THR A 94 9.84 2.24 3.13
CA THR A 94 10.98 3.04 3.58
C THR A 94 12.21 2.92 2.68
N ALA A 95 12.37 1.80 1.95
CA ALA A 95 13.46 1.64 0.98
C ALA A 95 13.29 2.51 -0.28
N GLN A 96 12.16 3.16 -0.43
CA GLN A 96 11.86 4.11 -1.50
C GLN A 96 11.68 5.54 -0.95
N ASP A 97 12.08 5.78 0.29
CA ASP A 97 11.88 7.04 1.03
C ASP A 97 10.42 7.53 1.04
N HIS A 98 9.48 6.60 0.85
CA HIS A 98 8.07 6.91 0.85
C HIS A 98 7.54 7.03 2.28
N THR A 99 7.09 8.21 2.66
CA THR A 99 6.40 8.48 3.92
C THR A 99 4.89 8.32 3.85
N GLY A 100 4.33 8.13 2.66
CA GLY A 100 2.90 7.93 2.46
C GLY A 100 2.08 9.24 2.46
N VAL A 101 2.60 10.31 1.90
CA VAL A 101 1.97 11.64 1.81
C VAL A 101 0.51 11.58 1.34
N ILE A 102 0.20 10.73 0.36
CA ILE A 102 -1.17 10.55 -0.12
C ILE A 102 -2.10 10.00 0.96
N TYR A 103 -1.62 9.04 1.74
CA TYR A 103 -2.42 8.47 2.85
C TYR A 103 -2.64 9.49 3.95
N GLN A 104 -1.64 10.32 4.23
CA GLN A 104 -1.74 11.45 5.17
C GLN A 104 -2.77 12.46 4.68
N ALA A 105 -2.71 12.87 3.41
CA ALA A 105 -3.67 13.80 2.79
C ALA A 105 -5.12 13.28 2.79
N LEU A 106 -5.31 11.97 2.83
CA LEU A 106 -6.61 11.30 2.92
C LEU A 106 -7.03 11.00 4.36
N ASN A 107 -6.29 11.44 5.38
CA ASN A 107 -6.54 11.20 6.79
C ASN A 107 -6.59 9.71 7.18
N PHE A 108 -5.72 8.90 6.59
CA PHE A 108 -5.52 7.54 7.08
C PHE A 108 -4.94 7.55 8.49
N ILE A 109 -5.32 6.60 9.29
CA ILE A 109 -4.73 6.36 10.60
C ILE A 109 -3.33 5.76 10.40
N TYR A 110 -2.32 6.42 10.91
CA TYR A 110 -0.96 5.89 10.92
C TYR A 110 -0.76 4.96 12.12
N THR A 111 -0.24 3.77 11.86
CA THR A 111 -0.04 2.74 12.90
C THR A 111 1.42 2.29 13.01
N GLY A 112 2.35 3.14 12.58
CA GLY A 112 3.77 2.89 12.71
C GLY A 112 4.34 2.02 11.58
N LEU A 113 5.56 1.56 11.79
CA LEU A 113 6.26 0.68 10.86
C LEU A 113 5.77 -0.76 11.00
N SER A 114 5.87 -1.51 9.91
CA SER A 114 5.74 -2.97 9.93
C SER A 114 6.88 -3.60 10.71
N ASP A 115 6.69 -4.84 11.17
CA ASP A 115 7.73 -5.57 11.88
C ASP A 115 9.00 -5.72 11.03
N LYS A 116 10.15 -5.70 11.71
CA LYS A 116 11.43 -6.07 11.09
C LYS A 116 11.36 -7.54 10.66
N ARG A 117 11.72 -7.82 9.43
CA ARG A 117 11.74 -9.18 8.87
C ARG A 117 13.00 -9.39 8.08
N THR A 118 13.46 -10.62 8.06
CA THR A 118 14.54 -11.07 7.18
C THR A 118 13.98 -11.91 6.04
N GLU A 119 14.72 -11.99 4.96
CA GLU A 119 14.43 -12.86 3.83
C GLU A 119 15.69 -13.47 3.25
N TRP A 120 15.53 -14.61 2.58
CA TRP A 120 16.63 -15.25 1.88
C TRP A 120 16.79 -14.66 0.48
N ALA A 121 18.03 -14.37 0.10
CA ALA A 121 18.39 -13.88 -1.23
C ALA A 121 19.54 -14.74 -1.77
N ILE A 122 19.65 -14.83 -3.09
CA ILE A 122 20.79 -15.44 -3.78
C ILE A 122 21.83 -14.32 -4.00
N ARG A 123 23.09 -14.60 -3.64
CA ARG A 123 24.20 -13.66 -3.85
C ARG A 123 24.35 -13.35 -5.35
N GLY A 124 24.55 -12.10 -5.69
CA GLY A 124 24.69 -11.66 -7.09
C GLY A 124 23.39 -11.69 -7.92
N SER A 125 22.23 -11.98 -7.29
CA SER A 125 20.94 -12.05 -7.98
C SER A 125 19.95 -11.03 -7.43
N ASN A 126 19.12 -10.48 -8.31
CA ASN A 126 18.00 -9.60 -7.98
C ASN A 126 16.65 -10.35 -7.92
N LEU A 127 16.69 -11.68 -7.76
CA LEU A 127 15.47 -12.48 -7.64
C LEU A 127 14.69 -12.13 -6.38
N HIS A 128 13.37 -12.04 -6.56
CA HIS A 128 12.49 -11.80 -5.44
C HIS A 128 12.48 -12.99 -4.47
N ASN A 129 12.43 -12.73 -3.16
CA ASN A 129 12.47 -13.76 -2.12
C ASN A 129 11.47 -14.91 -2.29
N LYS A 130 10.26 -14.62 -2.83
CA LYS A 130 9.28 -15.68 -3.14
C LYS A 130 9.78 -16.62 -4.23
N THR A 131 10.51 -16.12 -5.21
CA THR A 131 11.13 -16.94 -6.25
C THR A 131 12.21 -17.81 -5.65
N VAL A 132 13.06 -17.24 -4.78
CA VAL A 132 14.08 -18.01 -4.04
C VAL A 132 13.42 -19.10 -3.19
N ALA A 133 12.33 -18.79 -2.50
CA ALA A 133 11.59 -19.76 -1.67
C ALA A 133 10.89 -20.87 -2.47
N LEU A 134 10.55 -20.62 -3.74
CA LEU A 134 9.97 -21.62 -4.63
C LEU A 134 11.04 -22.53 -5.26
N GLN A 135 12.27 -22.04 -5.41
CA GLN A 135 13.38 -22.76 -6.06
C GLN A 135 14.28 -23.52 -5.09
N SER A 136 14.10 -23.32 -3.78
CA SER A 136 14.94 -23.95 -2.76
C SER A 136 14.22 -24.16 -1.44
N THR A 137 14.56 -25.21 -0.74
CA THR A 137 14.08 -25.47 0.63
C THR A 137 14.81 -24.61 1.66
N LEU A 138 14.33 -24.59 2.89
CA LEU A 138 15.01 -23.86 3.98
C LEU A 138 16.33 -24.53 4.34
N GLU A 139 16.38 -25.88 4.31
CA GLU A 139 17.56 -26.70 4.58
C GLU A 139 18.67 -26.43 3.56
N GLU A 140 18.34 -26.42 2.26
CA GLU A 140 19.28 -26.09 1.19
C GLU A 140 19.88 -24.69 1.37
N ARG A 141 19.04 -23.70 1.73
CA ARG A 141 19.51 -22.33 1.95
C ARG A 141 20.42 -22.18 3.17
N LYS A 142 20.21 -23.00 4.22
CA LYS A 142 21.05 -23.02 5.40
C LYS A 142 22.38 -23.78 5.16
N ALA A 143 22.33 -24.79 4.29
CA ALA A 143 23.51 -25.61 3.98
C ALA A 143 24.48 -24.90 3.02
N ASP A 144 24.00 -24.01 2.16
CA ASP A 144 24.83 -23.34 1.14
C ASP A 144 24.82 -21.81 1.35
N LEU A 145 25.62 -21.35 2.33
CA LEU A 145 25.77 -19.93 2.64
C LEU A 145 26.67 -19.17 1.65
N GLU A 146 27.37 -19.89 0.77
CA GLU A 146 28.10 -19.25 -0.34
C GLU A 146 27.14 -18.74 -1.41
N LYS A 147 26.09 -19.48 -1.69
CA LYS A 147 25.04 -19.13 -2.67
C LYS A 147 23.95 -18.26 -2.05
N TYR A 148 23.52 -18.54 -0.84
CA TYR A 148 22.40 -17.86 -0.18
C TYR A 148 22.88 -16.94 0.94
N LYS A 149 22.15 -15.84 1.14
CA LYS A 149 22.36 -14.93 2.27
C LYS A 149 21.02 -14.50 2.87
N VAL A 150 21.04 -14.23 4.17
CA VAL A 150 19.92 -13.57 4.85
C VAL A 150 20.08 -12.06 4.70
N VAL A 151 19.04 -11.38 4.27
CA VAL A 151 19.00 -9.92 4.13
C VAL A 151 17.84 -9.34 4.93
N ASN A 152 18.01 -8.14 5.46
CA ASN A 152 16.95 -7.41 6.11
C ASN A 152 15.96 -6.90 5.04
N ARG A 153 14.68 -7.13 5.28
CA ARG A 153 13.62 -6.55 4.48
C ARG A 153 13.31 -5.13 4.95
N SER A 154 13.06 -4.22 4.01
CA SER A 154 12.62 -2.88 4.35
C SER A 154 11.32 -2.92 5.17
N GLN A 155 11.27 -2.09 6.21
CA GLN A 155 10.02 -1.85 6.92
C GLN A 155 9.12 -0.96 6.07
N LYS A 156 7.84 -0.98 6.36
CA LYS A 156 6.86 -0.15 5.65
C LYS A 156 6.01 0.63 6.64
N HIS A 157 5.80 1.89 6.39
CA HIS A 157 4.81 2.67 7.09
C HIS A 157 3.43 2.11 6.81
N ARG A 158 2.66 1.77 7.85
CA ARG A 158 1.33 1.16 7.74
C ARG A 158 0.25 2.19 8.01
N TYR A 159 -0.68 2.26 7.07
CA TYR A 159 -1.81 3.18 7.07
C TYR A 159 -3.12 2.42 7.00
N ILE A 160 -4.11 2.86 7.77
CA ILE A 160 -5.43 2.21 7.86
C ILE A 160 -6.52 3.26 7.69
N TYR A 161 -7.52 2.93 6.88
CA TYR A 161 -8.70 3.76 6.70
C TYR A 161 -9.97 2.94 6.84
N PHE A 162 -10.95 3.44 7.58
CA PHE A 162 -12.24 2.78 7.79
C PHE A 162 -13.31 3.38 6.89
N LEU A 163 -13.93 2.54 6.07
CA LEU A 163 -15.08 2.86 5.26
C LEU A 163 -16.35 2.30 5.91
N GLY A 164 -17.39 3.13 5.98
CA GLY A 164 -18.66 2.76 6.60
C GLY A 164 -19.42 3.97 7.10
N ASN A 165 -20.58 3.74 7.68
CA ASN A 165 -21.32 4.75 8.41
C ASN A 165 -20.61 5.12 9.75
N LYS A 166 -21.15 6.09 10.48
CA LYS A 166 -20.53 6.57 11.74
C LYS A 166 -20.38 5.47 12.81
N ARG A 167 -21.39 4.59 12.93
CA ARG A 167 -21.40 3.47 13.89
C ARG A 167 -20.37 2.42 13.51
N GLU A 168 -20.36 1.98 12.25
CA GLU A 168 -19.40 1.00 11.72
C GLU A 168 -17.95 1.48 11.88
N LYS A 169 -17.66 2.74 11.52
CA LYS A 169 -16.32 3.31 11.70
C LYS A 169 -15.89 3.33 13.16
N LYS A 170 -16.80 3.64 14.09
CA LYS A 170 -16.51 3.62 15.53
C LYS A 170 -16.19 2.21 16.00
N GLU A 171 -17.00 1.21 15.60
CA GLU A 171 -16.77 -0.20 15.92
C GLU A 171 -15.42 -0.69 15.40
N LEU A 172 -15.13 -0.45 14.12
CA LEU A 172 -13.87 -0.85 13.51
C LEU A 172 -12.65 -0.18 14.16
N LYS A 173 -12.78 1.10 14.55
CA LYS A 173 -11.71 1.81 15.25
C LYS A 173 -11.46 1.24 16.64
N GLN A 174 -12.50 0.83 17.36
CA GLN A 174 -12.38 0.17 18.67
C GLN A 174 -11.78 -1.23 18.55
N ALA A 175 -12.05 -1.94 17.45
CA ALA A 175 -11.50 -3.27 17.16
C ALA A 175 -10.06 -3.22 16.65
N LEU A 176 -9.51 -2.05 16.34
CA LEU A 176 -8.14 -1.88 15.80
C LEU A 176 -7.11 -2.39 16.82
N ARG A 177 -6.28 -3.34 16.39
CA ARG A 177 -5.25 -3.99 17.22
C ARG A 177 -3.88 -3.33 17.13
N TYR A 178 -3.67 -2.44 16.16
CA TYR A 178 -2.43 -1.69 16.04
C TYR A 178 -2.48 -0.39 16.82
N GLN A 179 -1.36 -0.06 17.45
CA GLN A 179 -1.22 1.22 18.14
C GLN A 179 -1.32 2.38 17.15
N ILE A 180 -2.20 3.30 17.40
CA ILE A 180 -2.29 4.55 16.64
C ILE A 180 -1.11 5.44 17.04
N LYS A 181 -0.45 6.05 16.06
CA LYS A 181 0.62 7.01 16.28
C LYS A 181 0.07 8.43 16.19
N ASP A 182 0.52 9.30 17.09
CA ASP A 182 0.03 10.67 17.22
C ASP A 182 0.51 11.59 16.09
N SER A 183 1.57 11.17 15.36
CA SER A 183 2.13 11.95 14.26
C SER A 183 2.46 11.08 13.06
N TYR A 184 2.33 11.65 11.88
CA TYR A 184 2.79 11.04 10.63
C TYR A 184 4.32 11.13 10.50
N PRO A 185 4.94 10.19 9.77
CA PRO A 185 6.34 10.32 9.41
C PRO A 185 6.52 11.55 8.51
N LYS A 186 7.61 12.26 8.74
CA LYS A 186 8.02 13.40 7.91
C LYS A 186 9.00 12.93 6.85
N GLU A 187 9.00 13.58 5.69
CA GLU A 187 10.06 13.40 4.70
C GLU A 187 11.38 13.90 5.28
N SER A 188 12.47 13.19 5.02
CA SER A 188 13.81 13.68 5.32
C SER A 188 14.04 14.90 4.42
N ILE A 189 14.13 16.07 4.99
CA ILE A 189 14.57 17.26 4.26
C ILE A 189 16.08 17.08 4.13
N ASP A 190 16.56 16.59 3.01
CA ASP A 190 17.96 16.71 2.64
C ASP A 190 18.25 18.21 2.48
N ILE A 191 18.77 18.82 3.53
CA ILE A 191 19.40 20.12 3.44
C ILE A 191 20.65 19.91 2.59
N GLN A 192 20.51 20.01 1.27
CA GLN A 192 21.68 20.16 0.40
C GLN A 192 22.41 21.40 0.88
N SER A 193 23.60 21.20 1.42
CA SER A 193 24.53 22.27 1.77
C SER A 193 24.70 23.15 0.54
N PRO A 194 24.66 24.50 0.69
CA PRO A 194 24.84 25.37 -0.44
C PRO A 194 26.20 25.07 -1.09
N ILE A 195 26.19 24.84 -2.40
CA ILE A 195 27.39 24.75 -3.20
C ILE A 195 28.08 26.11 -3.06
N THR A 196 29.17 26.11 -2.30
CA THR A 196 30.07 27.27 -2.24
C THR A 196 30.79 27.35 -3.58
N THR A 197 30.44 28.31 -4.40
CA THR A 197 31.19 28.75 -5.58
C THR A 197 32.50 29.39 -5.20
#